data_7cdd53c3cde068cca70c2140b5095877
#
_entry.id   7cdd53c3cde068cca70c2140b5095877
#
_cell.length_a   1.000
_cell.length_b   1.000
_cell.length_c   1.000
_cell.angle_alpha   90.00
_cell.angle_beta   90.00
_cell.angle_gamma   90.00
#
_symmetry.space_group_name_H-M   'P 1'
#
loop_
_entity.id
_entity.type
_entity.pdbx_description
1 polymer ?
#
loop_
_entity_poly.entity_id
_entity_poly.type
_entity_poly.pdbx_seq_one_letter_code
_entity_poly.pdbx_strand_id
1 'polypeptide(L)'
;MLVDTLEKLSNVSAVAGREEEVRSLMKKFLKPHVDEIREDKLGNIIGIRKAKKDAPKVMLAAHMDEIGLLVKTISKKGFLQFTKIGGIDDRILLAQKVIVYTEKEPLHGIIGSKPPHI
;
A
#
# COMPACT_ATOMS: atom_id res chain seq x y z
N MET A 1 17.41 -12.47 -7.10
CA MET A 1 16.96 -11.26 -7.84
C MET A 1 15.44 -11.15 -7.92
N LEU A 2 14.68 -12.06 -8.56
CA LEU A 2 13.21 -11.94 -8.61
C LEU A 2 12.56 -12.17 -7.23
N VAL A 3 13.02 -13.20 -6.51
CA VAL A 3 12.53 -13.53 -5.15
C VAL A 3 12.76 -12.37 -4.19
N ASP A 4 13.94 -11.77 -4.18
CA ASP A 4 14.27 -10.63 -3.30
C ASP A 4 13.42 -9.39 -3.63
N THR A 5 13.11 -9.19 -4.92
CA THR A 5 12.22 -8.09 -5.35
C THR A 5 10.81 -8.34 -4.87
N LEU A 6 10.31 -9.56 -5.04
CA LEU A 6 8.97 -9.95 -4.56
C LEU A 6 8.86 -9.84 -3.04
N GLU A 7 9.86 -10.32 -2.30
CA GLU A 7 9.92 -10.21 -0.85
C GLU A 7 9.84 -8.74 -0.39
N LYS A 8 10.63 -7.85 -1.00
CA LYS A 8 10.61 -6.42 -0.66
C LYS A 8 9.27 -5.77 -0.97
N LEU A 9 8.68 -6.08 -2.13
CA LEU A 9 7.38 -5.52 -2.52
C LEU A 9 6.22 -6.06 -1.66
N SER A 10 6.31 -7.32 -1.20
CA SER A 10 5.29 -7.93 -0.35
C SER A 10 5.36 -7.48 1.12
N ASN A 11 6.49 -6.96 1.56
CA ASN A 11 6.71 -6.54 2.94
C ASN A 11 6.64 -5.02 3.14
N VAL A 12 6.62 -4.23 2.06
CA VAL A 12 6.47 -2.78 2.17
C VAL A 12 5.01 -2.41 2.37
N SER A 13 4.74 -1.45 3.26
CA SER A 13 3.37 -0.93 3.42
C SER A 13 2.93 -0.12 2.21
N ALA A 14 1.73 -0.40 1.74
CA ALA A 14 1.18 0.20 0.52
C ALA A 14 -0.34 0.38 0.57
N VAL A 15 -0.90 0.64 1.74
CA VAL A 15 -2.35 0.88 1.86
C VAL A 15 -2.75 2.08 1.01
N ALA A 16 -3.84 1.94 0.24
CA ALA A 16 -4.32 2.98 -0.66
C ALA A 16 -4.48 4.34 0.04
N GLY A 17 -3.85 5.39 -0.51
CA GLY A 17 -3.70 6.71 0.08
C GLY A 17 -2.47 6.89 0.98
N ARG A 18 -1.64 5.87 1.16
CA ARG A 18 -0.38 5.87 1.92
C ARG A 18 0.70 5.05 1.21
N GLU A 19 0.88 5.29 -0.09
CA GLU A 19 1.79 4.52 -0.96
C GLU A 19 3.21 5.07 -1.03
N GLU A 20 3.63 6.01 -0.16
CA GLU A 20 4.92 6.68 -0.23
C GLU A 20 6.10 5.71 -0.20
N GLU A 21 6.02 4.68 0.64
CA GLU A 21 7.10 3.69 0.79
C GLU A 21 7.23 2.81 -0.45
N VAL A 22 6.13 2.21 -0.91
CA VAL A 22 6.13 1.38 -2.13
C VAL A 22 6.50 2.20 -3.35
N ARG A 23 6.04 3.44 -3.44
CA ARG A 23 6.39 4.41 -4.50
C ARG A 23 7.89 4.66 -4.57
N SER A 24 8.51 4.90 -3.41
CA SER A 24 9.96 5.06 -3.31
C SER A 24 10.72 3.81 -3.71
N LEU A 25 10.23 2.63 -3.32
CA LEU A 25 10.81 1.35 -3.68
C LEU A 25 10.69 1.07 -5.17
N MET A 26 9.51 1.31 -5.76
CA MET A 26 9.27 1.17 -7.20
C MET A 26 10.17 2.07 -8.05
N LYS A 27 10.38 3.33 -7.63
CA LYS A 27 11.35 4.22 -8.29
C LYS A 27 12.75 3.64 -8.31
N LYS A 28 13.21 3.06 -7.19
CA LYS A 28 14.53 2.41 -7.11
C LYS A 28 14.63 1.22 -8.07
N PHE A 29 13.60 0.39 -8.17
CA PHE A 29 13.59 -0.76 -9.06
C PHE A 29 13.49 -0.36 -10.54
N LEU A 30 12.72 0.65 -10.88
CA LEU A 30 12.56 1.11 -12.26
C LEU A 30 13.80 1.84 -12.79
N LYS A 31 14.50 2.59 -11.92
CA LYS A 31 15.62 3.46 -12.32
C LYS A 31 16.67 2.83 -13.22
N PRO A 32 17.15 1.58 -13.00
CA PRO A 32 18.14 0.96 -13.87
C PRO A 32 17.60 0.47 -15.23
N HIS A 33 16.28 0.49 -15.44
CA HIS A 33 15.61 -0.11 -16.60
C HIS A 33 14.89 0.88 -17.50
N VAL A 34 14.81 2.16 -17.10
CA VAL A 34 14.09 3.22 -17.82
C VAL A 34 14.96 4.46 -18.01
N ASP A 35 14.65 5.23 -19.05
CA ASP A 35 15.36 6.47 -19.35
C ASP A 35 14.83 7.66 -18.55
N GLU A 36 13.57 7.59 -18.13
CA GLU A 36 12.88 8.65 -17.41
C GLU A 36 11.87 8.07 -16.42
N ILE A 37 11.76 8.69 -15.26
CA ILE A 37 10.70 8.39 -14.27
C ILE A 37 9.91 9.67 -14.02
N ARG A 38 8.59 9.59 -14.17
CA ARG A 38 7.65 10.65 -13.80
C ARG A 38 6.76 10.19 -12.66
N GLU A 39 6.32 11.13 -11.87
CA GLU A 39 5.26 10.96 -10.88
C GLU A 39 4.17 11.98 -11.18
N ASP A 40 2.94 11.53 -11.22
CA ASP A 40 1.82 12.45 -11.41
C ASP A 40 1.24 12.93 -10.07
N LYS A 41 0.22 13.79 -10.15
CA LYS A 41 -0.43 14.37 -8.96
C LYS A 41 -1.23 13.35 -8.12
N LEU A 42 -1.54 12.20 -8.66
CA LEU A 42 -2.20 11.08 -7.97
C LEU A 42 -1.20 10.11 -7.34
N GLY A 43 0.10 10.31 -7.59
CA GLY A 43 1.16 9.44 -7.09
C GLY A 43 1.47 8.24 -7.99
N ASN A 44 0.92 8.19 -9.21
CA ASN A 44 1.31 7.17 -10.16
C ASN A 44 2.77 7.31 -10.56
N ILE A 45 3.50 6.20 -10.63
CA ILE A 45 4.88 6.15 -11.11
C ILE A 45 4.87 5.69 -12.56
N ILE A 46 5.44 6.50 -13.44
CA ILE A 46 5.52 6.25 -14.88
C ILE A 46 6.99 6.11 -15.26
N GLY A 47 7.42 4.90 -15.53
CA GLY A 47 8.74 4.61 -16.08
C GLY A 47 8.70 4.62 -17.62
N ILE A 48 9.52 5.42 -18.25
CA ILE A 48 9.56 5.56 -19.72
C ILE A 48 10.89 5.00 -20.20
N ARG A 49 10.81 4.01 -21.08
CA ARG A 49 11.96 3.51 -21.85
C ARG A 49 11.79 3.92 -23.31
N LYS A 50 12.71 4.71 -23.80
CA LYS A 50 12.70 5.19 -25.18
C LYS A 50 13.11 4.07 -26.12
N ALA A 51 12.32 3.86 -27.16
CA ALA A 51 12.63 2.93 -28.23
C ALA A 51 13.31 3.66 -29.40
N LYS A 52 13.75 2.90 -30.39
CA LYS A 52 14.18 3.46 -31.69
C LYS A 52 13.00 4.17 -32.35
N LYS A 53 13.31 5.11 -33.26
CA LYS A 53 12.32 5.83 -34.05
C LYS A 53 11.38 4.83 -34.73
N ASP A 54 10.11 5.17 -34.81
CA ASP A 54 9.04 4.38 -35.45
C ASP A 54 8.67 3.02 -34.82
N ALA A 55 9.10 2.78 -33.58
CA ALA A 55 8.64 1.61 -32.83
C ALA A 55 7.22 1.85 -32.24
N PRO A 56 6.38 0.81 -32.17
CA PRO A 56 5.07 0.92 -31.54
C PRO A 56 5.23 1.25 -30.04
N LYS A 57 4.29 2.03 -29.51
CA LYS A 57 4.23 2.31 -28.07
C LYS A 57 3.52 1.17 -27.34
N VAL A 58 4.14 0.66 -26.30
CA VAL A 58 3.57 -0.36 -25.42
C VAL A 58 3.48 0.21 -24.03
N MET A 59 2.33 0.05 -23.36
CA MET A 59 2.12 0.42 -21.98
C MET A 59 1.87 -0.84 -21.15
N LEU A 60 2.65 -1.02 -20.08
CA LEU A 60 2.41 -2.01 -19.03
C LEU A 60 1.84 -1.24 -17.83
N ALA A 61 0.69 -1.67 -17.33
CA ALA A 61 0.03 -1.03 -16.20
C ALA A 61 -0.25 -2.07 -15.12
N ALA A 62 0.05 -1.72 -13.86
CA ALA A 62 -0.25 -2.51 -12.69
C ALA A 62 -0.47 -1.56 -11.50
N HIS A 63 -1.28 -1.98 -10.53
CA HIS A 63 -1.40 -1.23 -9.28
C HIS A 63 -0.27 -1.59 -8.31
N MET A 64 -0.01 -0.71 -7.35
CA MET A 64 1.00 -0.91 -6.30
C MET A 64 0.44 -0.79 -4.88
N ASP A 65 -0.84 -0.45 -4.75
CA ASP A 65 -1.53 -0.36 -3.47
C ASP A 65 -2.04 -1.71 -3.00
N GLU A 66 -2.31 -1.80 -1.72
CA GLU A 66 -2.91 -2.95 -1.05
C GLU A 66 -4.17 -2.55 -0.28
N ILE A 67 -4.99 -3.54 0.06
CA ILE A 67 -6.14 -3.37 0.94
C ILE A 67 -5.69 -3.02 2.35
N GLY A 68 -6.52 -2.29 3.08
CA GLY A 68 -6.19 -1.91 4.45
C GLY A 68 -7.38 -1.36 5.23
N LEU A 69 -7.06 -0.75 6.35
CA LEU A 69 -8.03 -0.16 7.27
C LEU A 69 -7.70 1.31 7.51
N LEU A 70 -8.72 2.16 7.50
CA LEU A 70 -8.60 3.59 7.81
C LEU A 70 -9.23 3.87 9.18
N VAL A 71 -8.46 4.42 10.09
CA VAL A 71 -8.96 4.86 11.39
C VAL A 71 -9.91 6.04 11.21
N LYS A 72 -11.15 5.91 11.69
CA LYS A 72 -12.18 6.96 11.63
C LYS A 72 -12.20 7.80 12.90
N THR A 73 -12.16 7.14 14.06
CA THR A 73 -12.24 7.82 15.35
C THR A 73 -11.46 7.04 16.41
N ILE A 74 -11.08 7.76 17.46
CA ILE A 74 -10.48 7.20 18.66
C ILE A 74 -11.44 7.49 19.82
N SER A 75 -11.93 6.43 20.48
CA SER A 75 -12.82 6.57 21.62
C SER A 75 -12.09 7.14 22.84
N LYS A 76 -12.84 7.66 23.82
CA LYS A 76 -12.28 8.14 25.10
C LYS A 76 -11.52 7.04 25.87
N LYS A 77 -11.82 5.77 25.59
CA LYS A 77 -11.15 4.60 26.20
C LYS A 77 -9.94 4.10 25.38
N GLY A 78 -9.54 4.80 24.33
CA GLY A 78 -8.42 4.45 23.48
C GLY A 78 -8.70 3.41 22.38
N PHE A 79 -9.95 2.96 22.22
CA PHE A 79 -10.30 2.04 21.13
C PHE A 79 -10.39 2.78 19.80
N LEU A 80 -9.80 2.20 18.75
CA LEU A 80 -9.87 2.69 17.40
C LEU A 80 -11.10 2.14 16.68
N GLN A 81 -11.86 3.02 16.05
CA GLN A 81 -12.88 2.65 15.07
C GLN A 81 -12.33 2.88 13.68
N PHE A 82 -12.56 1.94 12.78
CA PHE A 82 -12.01 1.97 11.43
C PHE A 82 -13.06 1.69 10.36
N THR A 83 -12.74 1.99 9.14
CA THR A 83 -13.44 1.53 7.93
C THR A 83 -12.47 0.76 7.05
N LYS A 84 -13.00 -0.08 6.17
CA LYS A 84 -12.20 -0.86 5.22
C LYS A 84 -11.81 0.00 4.01
N ILE A 85 -10.61 -0.22 3.50
CA ILE A 85 -10.14 0.25 2.21
C ILE A 85 -9.93 -0.98 1.34
N GLY A 86 -10.68 -1.06 0.24
CA GLY A 86 -10.69 -2.23 -0.64
C GLY A 86 -11.62 -3.35 -0.17
N GLY A 87 -11.54 -4.48 -0.85
CA GLY A 87 -12.43 -5.62 -0.66
C GLY A 87 -11.98 -6.53 0.48
N ILE A 88 -12.37 -6.24 1.70
CA ILE A 88 -12.07 -7.06 2.89
C ILE A 88 -13.36 -7.69 3.42
N ASP A 89 -13.37 -9.01 3.62
CA ASP A 89 -14.47 -9.73 4.26
C ASP A 89 -14.43 -9.49 5.78
N ASP A 90 -15.55 -9.01 6.34
CA ASP A 90 -15.63 -8.71 7.78
C ASP A 90 -15.42 -9.95 8.67
N ARG A 91 -15.76 -11.13 8.16
CA ARG A 91 -15.65 -12.40 8.89
C ARG A 91 -14.21 -12.76 9.22
N ILE A 92 -13.24 -12.33 8.41
CA ILE A 92 -11.82 -12.63 8.62
C ILE A 92 -11.10 -11.60 9.48
N LEU A 93 -11.72 -10.48 9.78
CA LEU A 93 -11.07 -9.39 10.51
C LEU A 93 -10.91 -9.67 12.01
N LEU A 94 -11.84 -10.39 12.61
CA LEU A 94 -11.82 -10.65 14.05
C LEU A 94 -10.53 -11.37 14.48
N ALA A 95 -9.92 -10.90 15.55
CA ALA A 95 -8.67 -11.39 16.13
C ALA A 95 -7.42 -11.24 15.23
N GLN A 96 -7.53 -10.54 14.08
CA GLN A 96 -6.37 -10.24 13.27
C GLN A 96 -5.45 -9.24 13.94
N LYS A 97 -4.14 -9.49 13.82
CA LYS A 97 -3.10 -8.53 14.18
C LYS A 97 -3.00 -7.48 13.08
N VAL A 98 -2.89 -6.23 13.47
CA VAL A 98 -2.74 -5.09 12.55
C VAL A 98 -1.59 -4.20 12.99
N ILE A 99 -1.05 -3.48 12.04
CA ILE A 99 -0.09 -2.40 12.27
C ILE A 99 -0.86 -1.09 12.07
N VAL A 100 -0.87 -0.27 13.11
CA VAL A 100 -1.45 1.08 13.07
C VAL A 100 -0.33 2.08 12.82
N TYR A 101 -0.32 2.69 11.66
CA TYR A 101 0.66 3.71 11.31
C TYR A 101 0.30 5.03 11.98
N THR A 102 1.24 5.60 12.72
CA THR A 102 1.10 6.89 13.39
C THR A 102 2.15 7.88 12.87
N GLU A 103 2.08 9.13 13.31
CA GLU A 103 3.10 10.15 12.98
C GLU A 103 4.47 9.86 13.61
N LYS A 104 4.52 9.06 14.66
CA LYS A 104 5.76 8.73 15.37
C LYS A 104 6.29 7.36 14.98
N GLU A 105 5.66 6.33 15.49
CA GLU A 105 6.08 4.94 15.29
C GLU A 105 4.86 4.05 15.06
N PRO A 106 4.99 2.96 14.30
CA PRO A 106 3.93 1.99 14.14
C PRO A 106 3.56 1.32 15.46
N LEU A 107 2.27 1.14 15.71
CA LEU A 107 1.74 0.44 16.87
C LEU A 107 1.12 -0.89 16.44
N HIS A 108 1.33 -1.93 17.25
CA HIS A 108 0.67 -3.21 17.04
C HIS A 108 -0.71 -3.21 17.72
N GLY A 109 -1.73 -3.63 16.96
CA GLY A 109 -3.09 -3.75 17.43
C GLY A 109 -3.69 -5.12 17.15
N ILE A 110 -4.83 -5.38 17.78
CA ILE A 110 -5.65 -6.58 17.52
C ILE A 110 -7.08 -6.09 17.28
N ILE A 111 -7.70 -6.62 16.24
CA ILE A 111 -9.10 -6.32 15.94
C ILE A 111 -10.00 -7.11 16.89
N GLY A 112 -10.77 -6.38 17.67
CA GLY A 112 -11.80 -6.94 18.55
C GLY A 112 -13.21 -6.66 18.04
N SER A 113 -14.17 -7.39 18.55
CA SER A 113 -15.59 -7.07 18.40
C SER A 113 -16.23 -6.83 19.76
N LYS A 114 -17.33 -6.09 19.74
CA LYS A 114 -18.17 -5.97 20.95
C LYS A 114 -18.80 -7.33 21.23
N PRO A 115 -18.67 -7.87 22.46
CA PRO A 115 -19.32 -9.13 22.78
C PRO A 115 -20.83 -9.05 22.57
N PRO A 116 -21.47 -10.09 22.00
CA PRO A 116 -22.90 -10.06 21.67
C PRO A 116 -23.83 -9.99 22.88
N HIS A 117 -23.30 -10.22 24.09
CA HIS A 117 -24.08 -10.26 25.35
C HIS A 117 -23.86 -9.03 26.25
N ILE A 118 -23.30 -7.94 25.71
CA ILE A 118 -23.13 -6.65 26.41
C ILE A 118 -23.89 -5.54 25.66
#